data_fb08f7d43e8023f891a991cb9c669d7a
#
_entry.id   fb08f7d43e8023f891a991cb9c669d7a
#
_cell.length_a   1.000
_cell.length_b   1.000
_cell.length_c   1.000
_cell.angle_alpha   90.00
_cell.angle_beta   90.00
_cell.angle_gamma   90.00
#
_symmetry.space_group_name_H-M   'P 1'
#
loop_
_entity.id
_entity.type
_entity.pdbx_description
1 polymer ?
#
loop_
_entity_poly.entity_id
_entity_poly.type
_entity_poly.pdbx_seq_one_letter_code
_entity_poly.pdbx_strand_id
1 'polypeptide(L)'
;MGRFINPFTDYGFKFLFGREVEKELLIDFLNDLLSGEHVITDIQFLNNEQQPEVKTERGIIYDIYCMTDTGERIIVEMQNREQPYFKDRALFYLSRAITQQAKSGPWDFRLDAVYGVFFMNFVIDKDMPAKIRTDVILSDRDTGQLFNNKFRQIFIELPNFDKEEDECSNDFERWIYVLKHMDTLDSCLLYTSPSPRD
;
A
#
# COMPACT_ATOMS: atom_id res chain seq x y z
N MET A 1 -22.31 12.02 -14.99
CA MET A 1 -21.76 10.64 -15.05
C MET A 1 -20.26 10.83 -15.15
N GLY A 2 -19.51 10.45 -14.12
CA GLY A 2 -18.07 10.74 -14.04
C GLY A 2 -17.32 10.19 -15.25
N ARG A 3 -16.39 10.97 -15.76
CA ARG A 3 -15.57 10.66 -16.94
C ARG A 3 -14.48 9.63 -16.61
N PHE A 4 -14.20 9.43 -15.33
CA PHE A 4 -13.14 8.56 -14.83
C PHE A 4 -13.69 7.46 -13.91
N ILE A 5 -12.92 6.39 -13.77
CA ILE A 5 -13.24 5.27 -12.90
C ILE A 5 -13.11 5.72 -11.44
N ASN A 6 -14.07 5.36 -10.59
CA ASN A 6 -13.95 5.59 -9.15
C ASN A 6 -12.86 4.67 -8.56
N PRO A 7 -11.74 5.22 -8.05
CA PRO A 7 -10.63 4.42 -7.53
C PRO A 7 -10.97 3.68 -6.23
N PHE A 8 -12.04 4.08 -5.55
CA PHE A 8 -12.48 3.47 -4.30
C PHE A 8 -13.41 2.26 -4.49
N THR A 9 -13.51 1.74 -5.70
CA THR A 9 -14.11 0.43 -5.96
C THR A 9 -13.01 -0.60 -6.14
N ASP A 10 -13.29 -1.86 -5.81
CA ASP A 10 -12.35 -2.98 -6.04
C ASP A 10 -11.87 -3.02 -7.51
N TYR A 11 -12.80 -2.85 -8.45
CA TYR A 11 -12.48 -2.78 -9.87
C TYR A 11 -11.62 -1.56 -10.23
N GLY A 12 -12.00 -0.36 -9.75
CA GLY A 12 -11.29 0.87 -10.08
C GLY A 12 -9.87 0.89 -9.53
N PHE A 13 -9.68 0.42 -8.31
CA PHE A 13 -8.38 0.33 -7.67
C PHE A 13 -7.45 -0.63 -8.42
N LYS A 14 -7.91 -1.84 -8.71
CA LYS A 14 -7.17 -2.84 -9.50
C LYS A 14 -6.92 -2.39 -10.94
N PHE A 15 -7.83 -1.62 -11.50
CA PHE A 15 -7.67 -1.04 -12.83
C PHE A 15 -6.53 0.00 -12.87
N LEU A 16 -6.40 0.83 -11.83
CA LEU A 16 -5.38 1.87 -11.75
C LEU A 16 -4.00 1.33 -11.40
N PHE A 17 -3.92 0.40 -10.45
CA PHE A 17 -2.65 0.01 -9.84
C PHE A 17 -2.29 -1.46 -10.03
N GLY A 18 -3.22 -2.30 -10.47
CA GLY A 18 -3.04 -3.77 -10.49
C GLY A 18 -2.73 -4.36 -11.86
N ARG A 19 -2.44 -3.55 -12.88
CA ARG A 19 -2.19 -4.01 -14.26
C ARG A 19 -0.76 -3.75 -14.69
N GLU A 20 -0.19 -4.69 -15.44
CA GLU A 20 1.16 -4.56 -15.98
C GLU A 20 1.35 -3.30 -16.84
N VAL A 21 0.31 -2.90 -17.58
CA VAL A 21 0.32 -1.69 -18.41
C VAL A 21 0.42 -0.39 -17.61
N GLU A 22 -0.02 -0.43 -16.35
CA GLU A 22 -0.08 0.73 -15.45
C GLU A 22 0.94 0.61 -14.30
N LYS A 23 1.92 -0.28 -14.38
CA LYS A 23 2.87 -0.51 -13.29
C LYS A 23 3.67 0.75 -12.93
N GLU A 24 3.99 1.59 -13.90
CA GLU A 24 4.68 2.88 -13.67
C GLU A 24 3.90 3.77 -12.71
N LEU A 25 2.57 3.76 -12.79
CA LEU A 25 1.72 4.53 -11.89
C LEU A 25 1.84 4.04 -10.44
N LEU A 26 1.92 2.72 -10.25
CA LEU A 26 2.13 2.15 -8.92
C LEU A 26 3.55 2.43 -8.41
N ILE A 27 4.55 2.37 -9.26
CA ILE A 27 5.95 2.70 -8.93
C ILE A 27 6.05 4.16 -8.46
N ASP A 28 5.48 5.10 -9.20
CA ASP A 28 5.48 6.53 -8.86
C ASP A 28 4.81 6.75 -7.49
N PHE A 29 3.61 6.18 -7.30
CA PHE A 29 2.93 6.28 -6.02
C PHE A 29 3.75 5.71 -4.85
N LEU A 30 4.36 4.52 -5.03
CA LEU A 30 5.17 3.87 -3.99
C LEU A 30 6.44 4.68 -3.68
N ASN A 31 7.06 5.28 -4.68
CA ASN A 31 8.23 6.13 -4.50
C ASN A 31 7.89 7.40 -3.71
N ASP A 32 6.74 8.01 -3.97
CA ASP A 32 6.28 9.18 -3.22
C ASP A 32 5.87 8.82 -1.79
N LEU A 33 5.22 7.66 -1.62
CA LEU A 33 4.86 7.12 -0.31
C LEU A 33 6.09 6.80 0.55
N LEU A 34 7.15 6.24 -0.06
CA LEU A 34 8.39 5.81 0.59
C LEU A 34 9.53 6.82 0.39
N SER A 35 9.19 8.07 0.07
CA SER A 35 10.16 9.13 -0.20
C SER A 35 11.20 9.27 0.91
N GLY A 36 12.47 9.36 0.52
CA GLY A 36 13.61 9.45 1.43
C GLY A 36 14.18 8.10 1.90
N GLU A 37 13.61 6.98 1.45
CA GLU A 37 14.13 5.63 1.71
C GLU A 37 14.98 5.14 0.53
N HIS A 38 14.46 4.26 -0.30
CA HIS A 38 15.12 3.86 -1.55
C HIS A 38 14.18 4.11 -2.73
N VAL A 39 14.74 4.21 -3.92
CA VAL A 39 13.95 4.39 -5.14
C VAL A 39 13.65 3.03 -5.75
N ILE A 40 12.37 2.75 -5.94
CA ILE A 40 11.88 1.58 -6.66
C ILE A 40 11.98 1.89 -8.15
N THR A 41 12.73 1.10 -8.90
CA THR A 41 12.93 1.28 -10.33
C THR A 41 12.11 0.31 -11.18
N ASP A 42 11.71 -0.81 -10.60
CA ASP A 42 10.81 -1.78 -11.24
C ASP A 42 10.04 -2.59 -10.20
N ILE A 43 8.89 -3.13 -10.62
CA ILE A 43 8.10 -4.09 -9.84
C ILE A 43 7.71 -5.27 -10.70
N GLN A 44 7.57 -6.42 -10.05
CA GLN A 44 6.96 -7.62 -10.62
C GLN A 44 5.67 -7.93 -9.87
N PHE A 45 4.54 -7.99 -10.57
CA PHE A 45 3.30 -8.47 -9.97
C PHE A 45 3.41 -9.95 -9.63
N LEU A 46 3.01 -10.30 -8.42
CA LEU A 46 2.97 -11.66 -7.91
C LEU A 46 1.53 -12.19 -7.94
N ASN A 47 1.37 -13.50 -7.77
CA ASN A 47 0.05 -14.08 -7.65
C ASN A 47 -0.63 -13.54 -6.37
N ASN A 48 -1.71 -12.80 -6.54
CA ASN A 48 -2.48 -12.21 -5.45
C ASN A 48 -3.36 -13.25 -4.71
N GLU A 49 -3.66 -14.39 -5.33
CA GLU A 49 -4.41 -15.49 -4.71
C GLU A 49 -3.44 -16.42 -3.97
N GLN A 50 -3.51 -16.38 -2.64
CA GLN A 50 -2.69 -17.19 -1.77
C GLN A 50 -3.46 -18.41 -1.30
N GLN A 51 -3.13 -19.56 -1.86
CA GLN A 51 -3.75 -20.83 -1.49
C GLN A 51 -3.41 -21.18 -0.03
N PRO A 52 -4.35 -21.80 0.72
CA PRO A 52 -4.05 -22.28 2.06
C PRO A 52 -3.03 -23.42 2.00
N GLU A 53 -2.16 -23.49 2.98
CA GLU A 53 -1.18 -24.58 3.10
C GLU A 53 -1.85 -25.91 3.50
N VAL A 54 -2.95 -25.81 4.24
CA VAL A 54 -3.76 -26.94 4.68
C VAL A 54 -5.21 -26.69 4.27
N LYS A 55 -5.93 -27.73 3.84
CA LYS A 55 -7.32 -27.63 3.35
C LYS A 55 -8.31 -26.97 4.34
N THR A 56 -7.98 -26.92 5.62
CA THR A 56 -8.78 -26.31 6.68
C THR A 56 -8.50 -24.83 6.88
N GLU A 57 -7.44 -24.29 6.27
CA GLU A 57 -7.10 -22.88 6.37
C GLU A 57 -7.84 -22.05 5.34
N ARG A 58 -8.02 -20.77 5.65
CA ARG A 58 -8.61 -19.80 4.73
C ARG A 58 -7.54 -19.27 3.77
N GLY A 59 -7.81 -19.34 2.47
CA GLY A 59 -7.03 -18.63 1.45
C GLY A 59 -7.15 -17.11 1.61
N ILE A 60 -6.15 -16.40 1.14
CA ILE A 60 -6.10 -14.94 1.10
C ILE A 60 -6.06 -14.51 -0.36
N ILE A 61 -6.81 -13.44 -0.67
CA ILE A 61 -6.71 -12.76 -1.95
C ILE A 61 -6.32 -11.33 -1.63
N TYR A 62 -5.14 -10.92 -2.10
CA TYR A 62 -4.69 -9.52 -2.04
C TYR A 62 -5.29 -8.74 -3.19
N ASP A 63 -5.52 -7.43 -3.01
CA ASP A 63 -5.91 -6.58 -4.13
C ASP A 63 -4.74 -6.44 -5.10
N ILE A 64 -3.57 -6.07 -4.60
CA ILE A 64 -2.32 -6.00 -5.35
C ILE A 64 -1.21 -6.64 -4.52
N TYR A 65 -0.40 -7.45 -5.15
CA TYR A 65 0.79 -8.04 -4.56
C TYR A 65 1.94 -7.97 -5.55
N CYS A 66 3.02 -7.30 -5.18
CA CYS A 66 4.18 -7.13 -6.04
C CYS A 66 5.50 -7.29 -5.27
N MET A 67 6.58 -7.44 -6.00
CA MET A 67 7.95 -7.46 -5.51
C MET A 67 8.74 -6.38 -6.24
N THR A 68 9.52 -5.61 -5.50
CA THR A 68 10.39 -4.57 -6.04
C THR A 68 11.66 -5.17 -6.65
N ASP A 69 12.40 -4.37 -7.40
CA ASP A 69 13.72 -4.71 -7.95
C ASP A 69 14.76 -5.06 -6.85
N THR A 70 14.58 -4.56 -5.63
CA THR A 70 15.43 -4.86 -4.45
C THR A 70 14.91 -6.01 -3.58
N GLY A 71 13.77 -6.59 -3.96
CA GLY A 71 13.23 -7.84 -3.37
C GLY A 71 12.17 -7.63 -2.29
N GLU A 72 11.84 -6.39 -1.91
CA GLU A 72 10.74 -6.15 -0.97
C GLU A 72 9.41 -6.57 -1.59
N ARG A 73 8.58 -7.18 -0.77
CA ARG A 73 7.22 -7.58 -1.14
C ARG A 73 6.23 -6.55 -0.64
N ILE A 74 5.42 -6.02 -1.53
CA ILE A 74 4.45 -4.98 -1.21
C ILE A 74 3.04 -5.49 -1.47
N ILE A 75 2.20 -5.42 -0.45
CA ILE A 75 0.77 -5.67 -0.53
C ILE A 75 0.08 -4.32 -0.50
N VAL A 76 -0.78 -4.04 -1.48
CA VAL A 76 -1.58 -2.82 -1.48
C VAL A 76 -3.06 -3.20 -1.49
N GLU A 77 -3.81 -2.67 -0.54
CA GLU A 77 -5.22 -2.99 -0.29
C GLU A 77 -6.07 -1.72 -0.26
N MET A 78 -7.26 -1.80 -0.84
CA MET A 78 -8.28 -0.77 -0.75
C MET A 78 -9.45 -1.26 0.11
N GLN A 79 -9.74 -0.55 1.19
CA GLN A 79 -10.82 -0.90 2.12
C GLN A 79 -11.87 0.21 2.19
N ASN A 80 -13.02 -0.06 1.61
CA ASN A 80 -14.11 0.92 1.51
C ASN A 80 -14.99 1.01 2.76
N ARG A 81 -14.99 -0.02 3.58
CA ARG A 81 -15.85 -0.12 4.76
C ARG A 81 -15.07 -0.62 5.94
N GLU A 82 -15.35 -0.02 7.10
CA GLU A 82 -14.85 -0.51 8.38
C GLU A 82 -15.21 -2.00 8.55
N GLN A 83 -14.22 -2.79 8.93
CA GLN A 83 -14.38 -4.21 9.20
C GLN A 83 -13.92 -4.50 10.63
N PRO A 84 -14.63 -5.34 11.37
CA PRO A 84 -14.15 -5.81 12.67
C PRO A 84 -12.76 -6.44 12.53
N TYR A 85 -11.88 -6.17 13.50
CA TYR A 85 -10.52 -6.74 13.56
C TYR A 85 -9.65 -6.41 12.34
N PHE A 86 -9.82 -5.23 11.75
CA PHE A 86 -9.04 -4.87 10.55
C PHE A 86 -7.53 -4.86 10.81
N LYS A 87 -7.07 -4.39 11.98
CA LYS A 87 -5.65 -4.44 12.36
C LYS A 87 -5.12 -5.87 12.41
N ASP A 88 -5.89 -6.82 12.94
CA ASP A 88 -5.53 -8.24 12.99
C ASP A 88 -5.46 -8.85 11.57
N ARG A 89 -6.40 -8.45 10.70
CA ARG A 89 -6.39 -8.86 9.30
C ARG A 89 -5.16 -8.35 8.56
N ALA A 90 -4.79 -7.08 8.74
CA ALA A 90 -3.60 -6.50 8.16
C ALA A 90 -2.33 -7.23 8.64
N LEU A 91 -2.24 -7.52 9.96
CA LEU A 91 -1.16 -8.30 10.53
C LEU A 91 -1.09 -9.71 9.93
N PHE A 92 -2.22 -10.40 9.81
CA PHE A 92 -2.30 -11.75 9.25
C PHE A 92 -1.86 -11.78 7.78
N TYR A 93 -2.23 -10.78 6.98
CA TYR A 93 -1.84 -10.68 5.58
C TYR A 93 -0.31 -10.59 5.41
N LEU A 94 0.33 -9.71 6.16
CA LEU A 94 1.79 -9.57 6.09
C LEU A 94 2.51 -10.81 6.63
N SER A 95 2.01 -11.39 7.73
CA SER A 95 2.56 -12.61 8.29
C SER A 95 2.55 -13.76 7.29
N ARG A 96 1.48 -13.87 6.48
CA ARG A 96 1.40 -14.87 5.42
C ARG A 96 2.46 -14.65 4.34
N ALA A 97 2.65 -13.41 3.88
CA ALA A 97 3.69 -13.08 2.90
C ALA A 97 5.12 -13.30 3.45
N ILE A 98 5.31 -13.19 4.77
CA ILE A 98 6.58 -13.55 5.43
C ILE A 98 6.77 -15.06 5.43
N THR A 99 5.79 -15.84 5.89
CA THR A 99 5.89 -17.30 6.00
C THR A 99 6.10 -17.98 4.66
N GLN A 100 5.53 -17.43 3.60
CA GLN A 100 5.71 -17.93 2.23
C GLN A 100 7.14 -17.79 1.68
N GLN A 101 8.01 -17.06 2.36
CA GLN A 101 9.42 -16.98 1.98
C GLN A 101 10.24 -18.18 2.47
N ALA A 102 9.65 -19.01 3.33
CA ALA A 102 10.33 -20.21 3.85
C ALA A 102 10.72 -21.15 2.70
N LYS A 103 11.98 -21.60 2.72
CA LYS A 103 12.54 -22.54 1.75
C LYS A 103 12.65 -23.92 2.35
N SER A 104 12.41 -24.94 1.54
CA SER A 104 12.67 -26.33 1.95
C SER A 104 14.17 -26.59 1.94
N GLY A 105 14.65 -27.40 2.92
CA GLY A 105 16.08 -27.74 3.09
C GLY A 105 16.84 -26.70 3.91
N PRO A 106 18.20 -26.73 3.88
CA PRO A 106 19.01 -25.74 4.59
C PRO A 106 18.71 -24.31 4.17
N TRP A 107 18.37 -23.45 5.14
CA TRP A 107 18.05 -22.05 4.95
C TRP A 107 18.64 -21.20 6.08
N ASP A 108 19.19 -20.06 5.74
CA ASP A 108 19.82 -19.11 6.66
C ASP A 108 18.83 -18.14 7.34
N PHE A 109 17.52 -18.35 7.15
CA PHE A 109 16.42 -17.51 7.64
C PHE A 109 16.47 -16.04 7.16
N ARG A 110 17.17 -15.77 6.08
CA ARG A 110 17.15 -14.45 5.46
C ARG A 110 15.79 -14.19 4.82
N LEU A 111 15.13 -13.13 5.30
CA LEU A 111 13.84 -12.65 4.80
C LEU A 111 14.01 -11.37 3.96
N ASP A 112 13.23 -11.27 2.91
CA ASP A 112 12.95 -10.00 2.24
C ASP A 112 11.91 -9.24 3.05
N ALA A 113 11.94 -7.90 2.98
CA ALA A 113 10.96 -7.08 3.69
C ALA A 113 9.55 -7.26 3.10
N VAL A 114 8.54 -7.12 3.95
CA VAL A 114 7.14 -7.13 3.57
C VAL A 114 6.47 -5.86 4.05
N TYR A 115 5.95 -5.06 3.12
CA TYR A 115 5.22 -3.84 3.40
C TYR A 115 3.75 -4.03 3.03
N GLY A 116 2.85 -3.59 3.92
CA GLY A 116 1.43 -3.51 3.63
C GLY A 116 0.99 -2.05 3.56
N VAL A 117 0.39 -1.66 2.45
CA VAL A 117 -0.19 -0.33 2.24
C VAL A 117 -1.70 -0.49 2.21
N PHE A 118 -2.38 0.11 3.17
CA PHE A 118 -3.82 -0.03 3.34
C PHE A 118 -4.51 1.33 3.16
N PHE A 119 -5.15 1.52 2.02
CA PHE A 119 -6.04 2.66 1.81
C PHE A 119 -7.39 2.39 2.47
N MET A 120 -7.83 3.31 3.31
CA MET A 120 -9.08 3.16 4.06
C MET A 120 -10.00 4.35 3.85
N ASN A 121 -11.22 4.07 3.47
CA ASN A 121 -12.29 5.06 3.41
C ASN A 121 -13.05 5.17 4.75
N PHE A 122 -12.33 4.95 5.85
CA PHE A 122 -12.81 5.08 7.24
C PHE A 122 -11.63 5.37 8.18
N VAL A 123 -11.94 5.84 9.38
CA VAL A 123 -10.97 6.10 10.45
C VAL A 123 -10.90 4.88 11.35
N ILE A 124 -9.67 4.35 11.61
CA ILE A 124 -9.46 3.15 12.44
C ILE A 124 -9.74 3.46 13.92
N ASP A 125 -9.12 4.50 14.45
CA ASP A 125 -9.14 4.86 15.86
C ASP A 125 -9.72 6.27 16.02
N LYS A 126 -11.04 6.35 16.26
CA LYS A 126 -11.75 7.63 16.39
C LYS A 126 -11.36 8.43 17.64
N ASP A 127 -10.77 7.76 18.63
CA ASP A 127 -10.31 8.37 19.88
C ASP A 127 -8.86 8.90 19.81
N MET A 128 -8.16 8.66 18.70
CA MET A 128 -6.80 9.14 18.47
C MET A 128 -6.79 10.42 17.64
N PRO A 129 -5.76 11.27 17.76
CA PRO A 129 -5.61 12.45 16.91
C PRO A 129 -5.67 12.07 15.43
N ALA A 130 -6.47 12.80 14.65
CA ALA A 130 -6.62 12.58 13.21
C ALA A 130 -5.28 12.77 12.51
N LYS A 131 -4.88 11.77 11.70
CA LYS A 131 -3.73 11.84 10.80
C LYS A 131 -4.00 11.03 9.54
N ILE A 132 -3.47 11.48 8.43
CA ILE A 132 -3.68 10.81 7.15
C ILE A 132 -2.91 9.48 7.04
N ARG A 133 -1.72 9.40 7.65
CA ARG A 133 -0.83 8.25 7.54
C ARG A 133 -0.38 7.77 8.91
N THR A 134 -0.45 6.46 9.12
CA THR A 134 0.10 5.77 10.30
C THR A 134 1.04 4.67 9.84
N ASP A 135 2.30 4.76 10.26
CA ASP A 135 3.30 3.71 10.04
C ASP A 135 3.47 2.86 11.29
N VAL A 136 3.34 1.55 11.13
CA VAL A 136 3.55 0.55 12.19
C VAL A 136 4.78 -0.26 11.82
N ILE A 137 5.76 -0.29 12.72
CA ILE A 137 7.07 -0.92 12.55
C ILE A 137 7.40 -1.81 13.74
N LEU A 138 8.38 -2.70 13.58
CA LEU A 138 8.95 -3.48 14.67
C LEU A 138 10.04 -2.65 15.37
N SER A 139 9.75 -2.18 16.56
CA SER A 139 10.68 -1.37 17.35
C SER A 139 10.92 -1.96 18.73
N ASP A 140 12.08 -1.64 19.32
CA ASP A 140 12.33 -1.91 20.73
C ASP A 140 11.40 -1.07 21.60
N ARG A 141 10.75 -1.71 22.56
CA ARG A 141 9.70 -1.10 23.38
C ARG A 141 10.23 0.04 24.26
N ASP A 142 11.44 -0.11 24.78
CA ASP A 142 11.97 0.81 25.78
C ASP A 142 12.64 2.02 25.12
N THR A 143 13.29 1.81 23.99
CA THR A 143 14.05 2.85 23.28
C THR A 143 13.31 3.46 22.09
N GLY A 144 12.28 2.79 21.58
CA GLY A 144 11.60 3.16 20.34
C GLY A 144 12.43 2.96 19.06
N GLN A 145 13.66 2.44 19.17
CA GLN A 145 14.51 2.23 18.01
C GLN A 145 13.99 1.09 17.14
N LEU A 146 14.16 1.24 15.83
CA LEU A 146 13.84 0.20 14.87
C LEU A 146 14.65 -1.07 15.18
N PHE A 147 13.97 -2.14 15.53
CA PHE A 147 14.59 -3.43 15.84
C PHE A 147 14.78 -4.29 14.59
N ASN A 148 13.79 -4.29 13.69
CA ASN A 148 13.83 -5.08 12.46
C ASN A 148 13.06 -4.35 11.36
N ASN A 149 13.66 -4.21 10.17
CA ASN A 149 13.11 -3.50 9.03
C ASN A 149 12.36 -4.39 8.02
N LYS A 150 12.08 -5.65 8.39
CA LYS A 150 11.45 -6.62 7.47
C LYS A 150 9.93 -6.59 7.49
N PHE A 151 9.34 -5.77 8.35
CA PHE A 151 7.90 -5.67 8.52
C PHE A 151 7.47 -4.22 8.68
N ARG A 152 6.51 -3.79 7.85
CA ARG A 152 5.93 -2.45 7.96
C ARG A 152 4.49 -2.47 7.50
N GLN A 153 3.60 -1.82 8.25
CA GLN A 153 2.23 -1.54 7.84
C GLN A 153 2.05 -0.03 7.72
N ILE A 154 1.50 0.41 6.60
CA ILE A 154 1.22 1.82 6.30
C ILE A 154 -0.28 1.95 6.11
N PHE A 155 -0.94 2.58 7.05
CA PHE A 155 -2.37 2.84 7.02
C PHE A 155 -2.61 4.27 6.53
N ILE A 156 -3.43 4.43 5.49
CA ILE A 156 -3.78 5.70 4.87
C ILE A 156 -5.27 5.93 5.08
N GLU A 157 -5.62 6.85 5.98
CA GLU A 157 -6.99 7.17 6.36
C GLU A 157 -7.52 8.34 5.53
N LEU A 158 -8.14 8.03 4.40
CA LEU A 158 -8.62 9.02 3.43
C LEU A 158 -9.61 10.06 4.01
N PRO A 159 -10.49 9.73 4.98
CA PRO A 159 -11.35 10.74 5.59
C PRO A 159 -10.60 11.84 6.35
N ASN A 160 -9.37 11.57 6.80
CA ASN A 160 -8.54 12.55 7.52
C ASN A 160 -7.75 13.49 6.58
N PHE A 161 -7.91 13.35 5.28
CA PHE A 161 -7.33 14.27 4.29
C PHE A 161 -8.39 15.28 3.83
N ASP A 162 -8.20 16.54 4.12
CA ASP A 162 -9.12 17.65 3.84
C ASP A 162 -8.47 18.82 3.08
N LYS A 163 -7.24 18.59 2.57
CA LYS A 163 -6.50 19.61 1.82
C LYS A 163 -7.02 19.76 0.39
N GLU A 164 -6.99 21.01 -0.10
CA GLU A 164 -7.15 21.33 -1.51
C GLU A 164 -5.81 21.13 -2.25
N GLU A 165 -5.82 21.16 -3.58
CA GLU A 165 -4.66 20.88 -4.42
C GLU A 165 -3.47 21.80 -4.13
N ASP A 166 -3.73 23.10 -3.95
CA ASP A 166 -2.73 24.14 -3.67
C ASP A 166 -2.18 24.09 -2.22
N GLU A 167 -2.84 23.35 -1.34
CA GLU A 167 -2.40 23.10 0.03
C GLU A 167 -1.51 21.86 0.17
N CYS A 168 -1.44 21.03 -0.89
CA CYS A 168 -0.61 19.84 -0.89
C CYS A 168 0.88 20.22 -0.87
N SER A 169 1.61 19.77 0.17
CA SER A 169 2.99 20.14 0.43
C SER A 169 4.03 19.15 -0.14
N ASN A 170 3.59 17.98 -0.59
CA ASN A 170 4.43 16.93 -1.16
C ASN A 170 3.65 16.07 -2.16
N ASP A 171 4.36 15.23 -2.92
CA ASP A 171 3.78 14.44 -3.99
C ASP A 171 2.86 13.32 -3.46
N PHE A 172 3.14 12.76 -2.28
CA PHE A 172 2.22 11.83 -1.61
C PHE A 172 0.86 12.48 -1.33
N GLU A 173 0.82 13.72 -0.81
CA GLU A 173 -0.46 14.43 -0.58
C GLU A 173 -1.20 14.73 -1.89
N ARG A 174 -0.49 15.05 -2.96
CA ARG A 174 -1.08 15.22 -4.30
C ARG A 174 -1.70 13.93 -4.81
N TRP A 175 -1.04 12.77 -4.59
CA TRP A 175 -1.61 11.47 -4.90
C TRP A 175 -2.94 11.23 -4.17
N ILE A 176 -2.99 11.53 -2.87
CA ILE A 176 -4.22 11.36 -2.08
C ILE A 176 -5.32 12.30 -2.58
N TYR A 177 -4.97 13.56 -2.90
CA TYR A 177 -5.91 14.51 -3.49
C TYR A 177 -6.49 13.98 -4.80
N VAL A 178 -5.65 13.55 -5.73
CA VAL A 178 -6.08 13.01 -7.03
C VAL A 178 -6.99 11.79 -6.83
N LEU A 179 -6.61 10.85 -5.98
CA LEU A 179 -7.42 9.66 -5.71
C LEU A 179 -8.79 10.02 -5.13
N LYS A 180 -8.85 11.00 -4.21
CA LYS A 180 -10.12 11.45 -3.60
C LYS A 180 -11.07 12.13 -4.58
N HIS A 181 -10.53 12.85 -5.55
CA HIS A 181 -11.30 13.71 -6.46
C HIS A 181 -11.39 13.17 -7.89
N MET A 182 -10.82 11.99 -8.17
CA MET A 182 -10.70 11.44 -9.52
C MET A 182 -12.03 11.33 -10.27
N ASP A 183 -13.14 11.07 -9.58
CA ASP A 183 -14.48 10.99 -10.18
C ASP A 183 -15.06 12.35 -10.59
N THR A 184 -14.50 13.43 -10.05
CA THR A 184 -14.95 14.82 -10.27
C THR A 184 -13.96 15.67 -11.09
N LEU A 185 -12.73 15.19 -11.31
CA LEU A 185 -11.73 15.91 -12.10
C LEU A 185 -12.14 16.01 -13.58
N ASP A 186 -12.10 17.22 -14.13
CA ASP A 186 -12.41 17.50 -15.55
C ASP A 186 -11.28 17.08 -16.49
N SER A 187 -10.03 16.98 -15.99
CA SER A 187 -8.83 16.54 -16.71
C SER A 187 -7.97 15.64 -15.85
N CYS A 188 -7.31 14.67 -16.47
CA CYS A 188 -6.41 13.77 -15.76
C CYS A 188 -5.09 14.50 -15.43
N LEU A 189 -4.93 14.93 -14.18
CA LEU A 189 -3.72 15.59 -13.67
C LEU A 189 -2.49 14.66 -13.65
N LEU A 190 -2.69 13.35 -13.74
CA LEU A 190 -1.63 12.34 -13.73
C LEU A 190 -0.65 12.44 -14.92
N TYR A 191 -1.02 13.14 -16.00
CA TYR A 191 -0.14 13.38 -17.15
C TYR A 191 0.68 14.68 -17.05
N THR A 192 0.53 15.43 -15.98
CA THR A 192 1.33 16.66 -15.74
C THR A 192 2.44 16.44 -14.71
N SER A 193 2.86 15.22 -14.47
CA SER A 193 4.11 14.95 -13.73
C SER A 193 5.24 15.77 -14.34
N PRO A 194 6.04 16.49 -13.55
CA PRO A 194 7.24 17.11 -14.07
C PRO A 194 8.11 16.04 -14.70
N SER A 195 8.60 16.33 -15.92
CA SER A 195 9.55 15.53 -16.68
C SER A 195 10.66 14.96 -15.77
N PRO A 196 11.19 13.75 -16.07
CA PRO A 196 12.28 13.17 -15.29
C PRO A 196 13.35 14.23 -15.01
N ARG A 197 13.79 14.29 -13.77
CA ARG A 197 14.85 15.24 -13.35
C ARG A 197 16.12 14.93 -14.15
N ASP A 198 16.56 15.90 -14.95
CA ASP A 198 17.91 15.97 -15.50
C ASP A 198 18.95 16.03 -14.38
#